data_7d1f3c775383364e30e8a2f9ee23c8f1
#
_entry.id   7d1f3c775383364e30e8a2f9ee23c8f1
#
_cell.length_a   1.000
_cell.length_b   1.000
_cell.length_c   1.000
_cell.angle_alpha   90.00
_cell.angle_beta   90.00
_cell.angle_gamma   90.00
#
_symmetry.space_group_name_H-M   'P 1'
#
loop_
_entity.id
_entity.type
_entity.pdbx_description
1 polymer ?
#
loop_
_entity_poly.entity_id
_entity_poly.type
_entity_poly.pdbx_seq_one_letter_code
_entity_poly.pdbx_strand_id
1 'polypeptide(L)'
;IVCANGGHILEFGFGMGISADLIQAHDIESHTIIEINDNIYDALVEWAKDKPNVIPVKGDWYDDIPIDRKYDGVFYDGFGDMLNKRFFPTRIMQHCKEGTILTWYNNFLQEQSQYDGDIKAIKTVHHIQQFERQERIEYSPVTLDIPEKARIDWYLKGDGNTYYAPKLVVDNDDLS
;
A
#
# COMPACT_ATOMS: atom_id res chain seq x y z
N ILE A 1 4.03 7.83 5.21
CA ILE A 1 3.33 6.95 6.17
C ILE A 1 4.12 5.66 6.34
N VAL A 2 4.27 4.83 5.31
CA VAL A 2 4.88 3.49 5.40
C VAL A 2 6.29 3.47 5.97
N CYS A 3 7.09 4.51 5.73
CA CYS A 3 8.49 4.62 6.18
C CYS A 3 8.64 5.30 7.56
N ALA A 4 7.57 5.52 8.33
CA ALA A 4 7.65 6.30 9.56
C ALA A 4 8.57 5.66 10.63
N ASN A 5 8.73 4.32 10.59
CA ASN A 5 9.61 3.60 11.51
C ASN A 5 11.01 3.33 10.93
N GLY A 6 11.30 3.74 9.68
CA GLY A 6 12.51 3.30 8.98
C GLY A 6 12.52 1.78 8.75
N GLY A 7 13.70 1.14 8.86
CA GLY A 7 13.84 -0.32 8.86
C GLY A 7 13.56 -0.99 7.52
N HIS A 8 12.91 -2.14 7.54
CA HIS A 8 12.62 -2.96 6.37
C HIS A 8 11.23 -2.64 5.81
N ILE A 9 11.16 -2.23 4.56
CA ILE A 9 9.91 -1.89 3.86
C ILE A 9 9.59 -2.97 2.83
N LEU A 10 8.31 -3.35 2.75
CA LEU A 10 7.77 -4.25 1.74
C LEU A 10 6.76 -3.48 0.88
N GLU A 11 6.92 -3.54 -0.43
CA GLU A 11 6.02 -2.96 -1.42
C GLU A 11 5.50 -4.05 -2.35
N PHE A 12 4.20 -4.02 -2.63
CA PHE A 12 3.54 -4.89 -3.60
C PHE A 12 3.13 -4.10 -4.83
N GLY A 13 3.70 -4.50 -5.97
CA GLY A 13 3.56 -3.83 -7.25
C GLY A 13 4.57 -2.68 -7.41
N PHE A 14 5.38 -2.76 -8.46
CA PHE A 14 6.33 -1.69 -8.81
C PHE A 14 5.68 -0.65 -9.73
N GLY A 15 4.88 -1.12 -10.69
CA GLY A 15 4.20 -0.27 -11.65
C GLY A 15 5.14 0.67 -12.39
N MET A 16 4.95 1.97 -12.19
CA MET A 16 5.80 3.02 -12.79
C MET A 16 6.96 3.45 -11.86
N GLY A 17 7.12 2.84 -10.68
CA GLY A 17 8.17 3.14 -9.73
C GLY A 17 7.97 4.42 -8.92
N ILE A 18 6.81 5.07 -9.01
CA ILE A 18 6.57 6.37 -8.35
C ILE A 18 6.58 6.21 -6.82
N SER A 19 5.87 5.22 -6.30
CA SER A 19 5.88 4.89 -4.87
C SER A 19 7.26 4.44 -4.41
N ALA A 20 7.92 3.62 -5.22
CA ALA A 20 9.26 3.14 -4.94
C ALA A 20 10.29 4.27 -4.84
N ASP A 21 10.24 5.28 -5.71
CA ASP A 21 11.10 6.47 -5.62
C ASP A 21 10.82 7.27 -4.33
N LEU A 22 9.55 7.42 -3.96
CA LEU A 22 9.16 8.12 -2.74
C LEU A 22 9.63 7.35 -1.48
N ILE A 23 9.53 6.02 -1.47
CA ILE A 23 10.02 5.18 -0.38
C ILE A 23 11.55 5.29 -0.26
N GLN A 24 12.27 5.24 -1.37
CA GLN A 24 13.73 5.35 -1.41
C GLN A 24 14.26 6.74 -0.99
N ALA A 25 13.42 7.76 -0.98
CA ALA A 25 13.78 9.08 -0.46
C ALA A 25 13.88 9.13 1.09
N HIS A 26 13.49 8.06 1.77
CA HIS A 26 13.55 7.94 3.23
C HIS A 26 14.76 7.13 3.70
N ASP A 27 15.17 7.35 4.96
CA ASP A 27 16.22 6.55 5.61
C ASP A 27 15.64 5.20 6.05
N ILE A 28 15.86 4.17 5.23
CA ILE A 28 15.36 2.81 5.40
C ILE A 28 16.49 1.79 5.23
N GLU A 29 16.42 0.68 5.94
CA GLU A 29 17.43 -0.38 5.87
C GLU A 29 17.34 -1.21 4.61
N SER A 30 16.12 -1.59 4.20
CA SER A 30 15.90 -2.29 2.94
C SER A 30 14.50 -2.03 2.38
N HIS A 31 14.38 -2.21 1.07
CA HIS A 31 13.13 -2.11 0.34
C HIS A 31 12.93 -3.35 -0.53
N THR A 32 12.08 -4.25 -0.08
CA THR A 32 11.66 -5.42 -0.86
C THR A 32 10.47 -5.05 -1.73
N ILE A 33 10.55 -5.31 -3.03
CA ILE A 33 9.48 -5.00 -3.99
C ILE A 33 9.10 -6.28 -4.72
N ILE A 34 7.83 -6.71 -4.59
CA ILE A 34 7.31 -7.88 -5.27
C ILE A 34 6.52 -7.45 -6.51
N GLU A 35 6.90 -7.98 -7.67
CA GLU A 35 6.25 -7.67 -8.94
C GLU A 35 5.97 -8.93 -9.74
N ILE A 36 4.71 -9.12 -10.16
CA ILE A 36 4.26 -10.32 -10.87
C ILE A 36 4.42 -10.22 -12.40
N ASN A 37 4.36 -9.00 -12.95
CA ASN A 37 4.46 -8.81 -14.41
C ASN A 37 5.91 -8.87 -14.87
N ASP A 38 6.22 -9.68 -15.88
CA ASP A 38 7.60 -9.87 -16.37
C ASP A 38 8.25 -8.56 -16.84
N ASN A 39 7.56 -7.78 -17.65
CA ASN A 39 8.11 -6.55 -18.20
C ASN A 39 8.33 -5.48 -17.13
N ILE A 40 7.43 -5.40 -16.16
CA ILE A 40 7.54 -4.46 -15.03
C ILE A 40 8.65 -4.90 -14.07
N TYR A 41 8.81 -6.21 -13.87
CA TYR A 41 9.89 -6.75 -13.07
C TYR A 41 11.27 -6.46 -13.70
N ASP A 42 11.40 -6.59 -15.02
CA ASP A 42 12.64 -6.22 -15.71
C ASP A 42 12.97 -4.73 -15.53
N ALA A 43 11.96 -3.86 -15.58
CA ALA A 43 12.12 -2.45 -15.28
C ALA A 43 12.50 -2.20 -13.80
N LEU A 44 11.93 -2.93 -12.87
CA LEU A 44 12.29 -2.88 -11.45
C LEU A 44 13.76 -3.29 -11.24
N VAL A 45 14.21 -4.36 -11.87
CA VAL A 45 15.60 -4.82 -11.77
C VAL A 45 16.56 -3.76 -12.31
N GLU A 46 16.22 -3.13 -13.43
CA GLU A 46 17.04 -2.04 -14.01
C GLU A 46 17.09 -0.83 -13.07
N TRP A 47 15.93 -0.41 -12.54
CA TRP A 47 15.81 0.71 -11.60
C TRP A 47 16.57 0.46 -10.28
N ALA A 48 16.66 -0.80 -9.84
CA ALA A 48 17.33 -1.19 -8.59
C ALA A 48 18.86 -1.22 -8.67
N LYS A 49 19.48 -1.16 -9.85
CA LYS A 49 20.93 -1.39 -10.04
C LYS A 49 21.84 -0.48 -9.21
N ASP A 50 21.42 0.75 -8.97
CA ASP A 50 22.17 1.74 -8.20
C ASP A 50 21.67 1.87 -6.74
N LYS A 51 20.78 0.99 -6.31
CA LYS A 51 20.12 1.02 -4.99
C LYS A 51 20.41 -0.28 -4.21
N PRO A 52 21.53 -0.33 -3.47
CA PRO A 52 22.01 -1.58 -2.86
C PRO A 52 21.08 -2.13 -1.76
N ASN A 53 20.17 -1.31 -1.25
CA ASN A 53 19.16 -1.71 -0.25
C ASN A 53 17.84 -2.18 -0.87
N VAL A 54 17.70 -2.17 -2.21
CA VAL A 54 16.51 -2.67 -2.89
C VAL A 54 16.65 -4.16 -3.19
N ILE A 55 15.58 -4.90 -2.93
CA ILE A 55 15.48 -6.35 -3.13
C ILE A 55 14.31 -6.63 -4.08
N PRO A 56 14.55 -6.72 -5.40
CA PRO A 56 13.54 -7.11 -6.36
C PRO A 56 13.14 -8.58 -6.17
N VAL A 57 11.84 -8.86 -6.10
CA VAL A 57 11.30 -10.21 -6.03
C VAL A 57 10.32 -10.41 -7.18
N LYS A 58 10.61 -11.38 -8.05
CA LYS A 58 9.69 -11.80 -9.10
C LYS A 58 8.70 -12.79 -8.50
N GLY A 59 7.42 -12.44 -8.49
CA GLY A 59 6.44 -13.34 -7.92
C GLY A 59 5.09 -12.70 -7.61
N ASP A 60 4.23 -13.53 -7.07
CA ASP A 60 2.93 -13.13 -6.54
C ASP A 60 3.06 -12.76 -5.06
N TRP A 61 2.48 -11.64 -4.66
CA TRP A 61 2.49 -11.19 -3.27
C TRP A 61 1.90 -12.24 -2.29
N TYR A 62 1.06 -13.13 -2.80
CA TYR A 62 0.40 -14.13 -1.98
C TYR A 62 1.35 -15.26 -1.56
N ASP A 63 2.26 -15.69 -2.46
CA ASP A 63 3.10 -16.87 -2.27
C ASP A 63 4.59 -16.56 -2.10
N ASP A 64 5.06 -15.42 -2.61
CA ASP A 64 6.49 -15.17 -2.81
C ASP A 64 7.10 -14.13 -1.86
N ILE A 65 6.42 -13.78 -0.76
CA ILE A 65 6.99 -12.86 0.25
C ILE A 65 8.19 -13.53 0.92
N PRO A 66 9.39 -12.91 0.91
CA PRO A 66 10.54 -13.43 1.65
C PRO A 66 10.23 -13.58 3.14
N ILE A 67 10.53 -14.77 3.69
CA ILE A 67 10.24 -15.14 5.08
C ILE A 67 11.43 -14.94 6.02
N ASP A 68 12.56 -14.45 5.49
CA ASP A 68 13.81 -14.30 6.21
C ASP A 68 13.81 -13.10 7.18
N ARG A 69 12.79 -12.25 7.11
CA ARG A 69 12.68 -11.04 7.94
C ARG A 69 11.25 -10.65 8.25
N LYS A 70 11.11 -9.77 9.22
CA LYS A 70 9.89 -9.02 9.52
C LYS A 70 10.01 -7.60 9.00
N TYR A 71 8.91 -7.03 8.55
CA TYR A 71 8.89 -5.70 7.96
C TYR A 71 8.39 -4.64 8.96
N ASP A 72 8.95 -3.44 8.86
CA ASP A 72 8.56 -2.25 9.64
C ASP A 72 7.43 -1.48 8.99
N GLY A 73 7.38 -1.56 7.66
CA GLY A 73 6.33 -0.95 6.87
C GLY A 73 5.94 -1.82 5.67
N VAL A 74 4.65 -1.84 5.34
CA VAL A 74 4.12 -2.57 4.19
C VAL A 74 3.19 -1.66 3.40
N PHE A 75 3.47 -1.53 2.11
CA PHE A 75 2.65 -0.80 1.15
C PHE A 75 2.07 -1.73 0.10
N TYR A 76 0.75 -1.73 -0.04
CA TYR A 76 0.05 -2.54 -1.02
C TYR A 76 -0.56 -1.67 -2.13
N ASP A 77 -0.04 -1.82 -3.34
CA ASP A 77 -0.54 -1.16 -4.56
C ASP A 77 -0.79 -2.17 -5.69
N GLY A 78 -1.50 -3.25 -5.38
CA GLY A 78 -1.88 -4.27 -6.36
C GLY A 78 -3.00 -3.77 -7.28
N PHE A 79 -2.70 -3.54 -8.56
CA PHE A 79 -3.69 -3.13 -9.56
C PHE A 79 -4.66 -4.27 -9.89
N GLY A 80 -5.95 -3.94 -9.96
CA GLY A 80 -7.00 -4.87 -10.43
C GLY A 80 -7.40 -5.95 -9.44
N ASP A 81 -6.76 -6.03 -8.29
CA ASP A 81 -6.92 -7.14 -7.36
C ASP A 81 -7.78 -6.79 -6.13
N MET A 82 -9.00 -6.34 -6.40
CA MET A 82 -9.97 -6.05 -5.33
C MET A 82 -10.31 -7.28 -4.48
N LEU A 83 -10.18 -8.49 -5.02
CA LEU A 83 -10.45 -9.72 -4.29
C LEU A 83 -9.31 -10.11 -3.36
N ASN A 84 -8.09 -9.81 -3.73
CA ASN A 84 -6.91 -10.18 -2.94
C ASN A 84 -6.63 -9.18 -1.82
N LYS A 85 -7.00 -7.91 -1.95
CA LYS A 85 -7.05 -6.95 -0.82
C LYS A 85 -7.85 -7.52 0.37
N ARG A 86 -8.79 -8.40 0.08
CA ARG A 86 -9.60 -9.12 1.07
C ARG A 86 -8.79 -9.92 2.08
N PHE A 87 -7.68 -10.52 1.64
CA PHE A 87 -6.84 -11.38 2.48
C PHE A 87 -5.54 -10.69 2.91
N PHE A 88 -5.31 -9.49 2.43
CA PHE A 88 -4.08 -8.76 2.65
C PHE A 88 -3.70 -8.65 4.14
N PRO A 89 -4.53 -8.14 5.05
CA PRO A 89 -4.14 -8.04 6.45
C PRO A 89 -3.81 -9.41 7.05
N THR A 90 -4.65 -10.42 6.84
CA THR A 90 -4.46 -11.75 7.43
C THR A 90 -3.20 -12.43 6.88
N ARG A 91 -2.96 -12.35 5.57
CA ARG A 91 -1.79 -13.00 4.95
C ARG A 91 -0.49 -12.33 5.34
N ILE A 92 -0.50 -10.99 5.41
CA ILE A 92 0.71 -10.22 5.68
C ILE A 92 1.15 -10.27 7.15
N MET A 93 0.23 -10.53 8.10
CA MET A 93 0.55 -10.51 9.53
C MET A 93 1.71 -11.42 9.91
N GLN A 94 1.87 -12.58 9.24
CA GLN A 94 3.00 -13.48 9.45
C GLN A 94 4.37 -12.84 9.10
N HIS A 95 4.39 -11.74 8.35
CA HIS A 95 5.58 -10.99 7.96
C HIS A 95 5.75 -9.69 8.75
N CYS A 96 4.80 -9.39 9.63
CA CYS A 96 4.79 -8.22 10.48
C CYS A 96 5.38 -8.50 11.88
N LYS A 97 5.67 -7.44 12.58
CA LYS A 97 5.99 -7.39 14.02
C LYS A 97 5.13 -6.32 14.67
N GLU A 98 5.13 -6.26 15.98
CA GLU A 98 4.48 -5.15 16.70
C GLU A 98 5.01 -3.80 16.21
N GLY A 99 4.12 -2.87 15.94
CA GLY A 99 4.43 -1.55 15.41
C GLY A 99 4.55 -1.47 13.89
N THR A 100 4.50 -2.60 13.15
CA THR A 100 4.50 -2.56 11.66
C THR A 100 3.37 -1.68 11.16
N ILE A 101 3.69 -0.78 10.21
CA ILE A 101 2.70 0.08 9.58
C ILE A 101 2.23 -0.56 8.27
N LEU A 102 0.95 -0.87 8.18
CA LEU A 102 0.30 -1.28 6.94
C LEU A 102 -0.40 -0.08 6.31
N THR A 103 -0.18 0.12 5.02
CA THR A 103 -0.91 1.09 4.21
C THR A 103 -1.16 0.52 2.82
N TRP A 104 -2.19 1.01 2.15
CA TRP A 104 -2.55 0.51 0.83
C TRP A 104 -3.14 1.62 -0.03
N TYR A 105 -3.12 1.41 -1.35
CA TYR A 105 -3.84 2.29 -2.26
C TYR A 105 -5.34 2.16 -2.04
N ASN A 106 -5.94 3.23 -1.55
CA ASN A 106 -7.36 3.30 -1.24
C ASN A 106 -8.10 4.00 -2.40
N ASN A 107 -8.63 3.25 -3.32
CA ASN A 107 -9.14 3.61 -4.65
C ASN A 107 -10.34 4.60 -4.69
N PHE A 108 -10.41 5.68 -3.84
CA PHE A 108 -11.69 6.30 -3.53
C PHE A 108 -11.88 7.80 -3.64
N LEU A 109 -11.34 8.46 -4.62
CA LEU A 109 -11.92 9.77 -5.00
C LEU A 109 -13.33 9.64 -5.58
N GLN A 110 -13.67 8.47 -6.13
CA GLN A 110 -14.91 8.23 -6.86
C GLN A 110 -16.11 7.91 -5.96
N GLU A 111 -15.91 7.20 -4.88
CA GLU A 111 -17.01 6.82 -3.97
C GLU A 111 -17.32 7.90 -2.94
N GLN A 112 -16.38 8.78 -2.63
CA GLN A 112 -16.63 9.93 -1.76
C GLN A 112 -17.76 10.82 -2.25
N SER A 113 -17.87 11.04 -3.56
CA SER A 113 -18.94 11.86 -4.13
C SER A 113 -20.35 11.23 -4.02
N GLN A 114 -20.41 9.90 -3.83
CA GLN A 114 -21.66 9.17 -3.71
C GLN A 114 -22.17 9.07 -2.27
N TYR A 115 -21.30 9.27 -1.28
CA TYR A 115 -21.61 9.00 0.14
C TYR A 115 -21.51 10.22 1.05
N ASP A 116 -21.72 11.43 0.53
CA ASP A 116 -21.82 12.68 1.34
C ASP A 116 -20.64 12.93 2.30
N GLY A 117 -19.44 12.48 1.93
CA GLY A 117 -18.22 12.72 2.72
C GLY A 117 -18.05 11.87 3.98
N ASP A 118 -18.89 10.85 4.18
CA ASP A 118 -18.68 9.92 5.28
C ASP A 118 -17.53 8.96 4.94
N ILE A 119 -16.38 9.19 5.56
CA ILE A 119 -15.17 8.36 5.40
C ILE A 119 -15.47 6.88 5.69
N LYS A 120 -16.39 6.59 6.61
CA LYS A 120 -16.82 5.23 6.94
C LYS A 120 -17.55 4.52 5.81
N ALA A 121 -18.10 5.27 4.87
CA ALA A 121 -18.72 4.72 3.67
C ALA A 121 -17.71 4.31 2.60
N ILE A 122 -16.47 4.76 2.70
CA ILE A 122 -15.36 4.34 1.86
C ILE A 122 -14.85 2.93 2.23
N LYS A 123 -15.72 2.10 2.72
CA LYS A 123 -15.42 0.73 3.16
C LYS A 123 -15.18 -0.18 1.97
N THR A 124 -13.98 -0.21 1.60
CA THR A 124 -13.55 -0.86 0.39
C THR A 124 -13.53 -2.35 0.42
N VAL A 125 -13.38 -2.93 1.58
CA VAL A 125 -13.14 -4.38 1.62
C VAL A 125 -13.68 -5.00 2.89
N HIS A 126 -14.54 -5.96 2.73
CA HIS A 126 -15.22 -6.65 3.84
C HIS A 126 -14.31 -7.24 4.93
N HIS A 127 -13.01 -7.42 4.68
CA HIS A 127 -12.07 -8.01 5.64
C HIS A 127 -11.22 -7.01 6.42
N ILE A 128 -11.11 -5.78 5.93
CA ILE A 128 -10.59 -4.66 6.72
C ILE A 128 -11.63 -4.24 7.77
N GLN A 129 -12.88 -4.60 7.58
CA GLN A 129 -13.99 -4.26 8.50
C GLN A 129 -13.75 -4.68 9.96
N GLN A 130 -13.00 -5.73 10.22
CA GLN A 130 -12.69 -6.08 11.61
C GLN A 130 -11.83 -5.00 12.29
N PHE A 131 -10.83 -4.45 11.57
CA PHE A 131 -9.98 -3.37 12.07
C PHE A 131 -10.72 -2.03 12.09
N GLU A 132 -11.61 -1.78 11.12
CA GLU A 132 -12.50 -0.62 11.13
C GLU A 132 -13.48 -0.65 12.31
N ARG A 133 -14.08 -1.81 12.60
CA ARG A 133 -14.98 -1.97 13.76
C ARG A 133 -14.29 -1.70 15.09
N GLN A 134 -12.98 -1.89 15.15
CA GLN A 134 -12.15 -1.58 16.30
C GLN A 134 -11.61 -0.15 16.26
N GLU A 135 -12.00 0.65 15.26
CA GLU A 135 -11.51 2.03 15.04
C GLU A 135 -9.99 2.13 14.93
N ARG A 136 -9.34 1.06 14.43
CA ARG A 136 -7.88 0.96 14.37
C ARG A 136 -7.27 1.50 13.09
N ILE A 137 -8.08 1.72 12.04
CA ILE A 137 -7.59 2.29 10.79
C ILE A 137 -7.71 3.80 10.88
N GLU A 138 -6.56 4.47 10.80
CA GLU A 138 -6.47 5.92 10.68
C GLU A 138 -6.52 6.28 9.19
N TYR A 139 -7.34 7.29 8.84
CA TYR A 139 -7.41 7.84 7.49
C TYR A 139 -6.87 9.26 7.49
N SER A 140 -5.70 9.47 6.88
CA SER A 140 -5.09 10.79 6.76
C SER A 140 -5.52 11.47 5.46
N PRO A 141 -6.19 12.65 5.52
CA PRO A 141 -6.55 13.39 4.32
C PRO A 141 -5.30 13.95 3.65
N VAL A 142 -5.19 13.71 2.34
CA VAL A 142 -4.14 14.26 1.49
C VAL A 142 -4.79 15.03 0.36
N THR A 143 -4.54 16.34 0.29
CA THR A 143 -5.01 17.16 -0.83
C THR A 143 -4.09 16.96 -2.02
N LEU A 144 -4.67 16.51 -3.14
CA LEU A 144 -3.96 16.29 -4.39
C LEU A 144 -4.13 17.50 -5.31
N ASP A 145 -3.02 18.03 -5.82
CA ASP A 145 -3.04 19.00 -6.92
C ASP A 145 -3.12 18.23 -8.25
N ILE A 146 -4.35 17.94 -8.68
CA ILE A 146 -4.60 17.18 -9.89
C ILE A 146 -4.94 18.14 -11.01
N PRO A 147 -4.08 18.30 -12.02
CA PRO A 147 -4.40 19.09 -13.20
C PRO A 147 -5.69 18.58 -13.86
N GLU A 148 -6.56 19.50 -14.27
CA GLU A 148 -7.87 19.16 -14.87
C GLU A 148 -7.73 18.18 -16.05
N LYS A 149 -6.68 18.35 -16.86
CA LYS A 149 -6.36 17.44 -17.99
C LYS A 149 -5.93 16.02 -17.56
N ALA A 150 -5.58 15.80 -16.30
CA ALA A 150 -5.20 14.50 -15.74
C ALA A 150 -6.40 13.80 -15.08
N ARG A 151 -7.54 14.46 -14.98
CA ARG A 151 -8.79 13.87 -14.48
C ARG A 151 -9.34 12.96 -15.56
N ILE A 152 -9.09 11.67 -15.40
CA ILE A 152 -9.63 10.64 -16.29
C ILE A 152 -11.02 10.28 -15.77
N ASP A 153 -12.03 10.35 -16.63
CA ASP A 153 -13.46 10.23 -16.29
C ASP A 153 -13.86 9.06 -15.40
N TRP A 154 -13.05 8.02 -15.33
CA TRP A 154 -13.36 6.82 -14.54
C TRP A 154 -12.50 6.67 -13.27
N TYR A 155 -11.38 7.40 -13.19
CA TYR A 155 -10.44 7.31 -12.07
C TYR A 155 -10.62 8.41 -11.03
N LEU A 156 -11.10 9.57 -11.46
CA LEU A 156 -11.21 10.79 -10.65
C LEU A 156 -12.57 11.47 -10.86
N LYS A 157 -13.64 10.70 -10.91
CA LYS A 157 -15.00 11.25 -10.97
C LYS A 157 -15.36 11.86 -9.63
N GLY A 158 -15.45 13.18 -9.59
CA GLY A 158 -15.86 13.94 -8.42
C GLY A 158 -15.09 15.23 -8.31
N ASP A 159 -15.64 16.18 -7.58
CA ASP A 159 -15.09 17.51 -7.37
C ASP A 159 -13.97 17.51 -6.31
N GLY A 160 -13.72 16.35 -5.69
CA GLY A 160 -12.79 16.21 -4.58
C GLY A 160 -11.33 16.07 -5.03
N ASN A 161 -10.45 16.86 -4.42
CA ASN A 161 -9.01 16.72 -4.51
C ASN A 161 -8.44 16.01 -3.27
N THR A 162 -9.28 15.46 -2.41
CA THR A 162 -8.84 14.85 -1.16
C THR A 162 -8.81 13.34 -1.31
N TYR A 163 -7.63 12.77 -1.08
CA TYR A 163 -7.42 11.34 -0.94
C TYR A 163 -7.25 11.00 0.54
N TYR A 164 -7.84 9.92 1.00
CA TYR A 164 -7.68 9.45 2.36
C TYR A 164 -6.72 8.26 2.39
N ALA A 165 -5.50 8.52 2.84
CA ALA A 165 -4.47 7.50 2.96
C ALA A 165 -4.70 6.66 4.22
N PRO A 166 -4.94 5.34 4.09
CA PRO A 166 -5.16 4.47 5.22
C PRO A 166 -3.85 4.15 5.93
N LYS A 167 -3.93 3.97 7.26
CA LYS A 167 -2.85 3.50 8.10
C LYS A 167 -3.38 2.55 9.16
N LEU A 168 -2.83 1.36 9.23
CA LEU A 168 -3.04 0.41 10.32
C LEU A 168 -1.70 0.13 10.99
N VAL A 169 -1.64 0.25 12.31
CA VAL A 169 -0.48 -0.18 13.11
C VAL A 169 -0.78 -1.56 13.69
N VAL A 170 0.12 -2.51 13.43
CA VAL A 170 0.02 -3.89 13.93
C VAL A 170 0.32 -3.91 15.42
N ASP A 171 -0.54 -4.56 16.19
CA ASP A 171 -0.31 -4.85 17.61
C ASP A 171 -0.07 -6.35 17.87
N ASN A 172 0.27 -6.72 19.09
CA ASN A 172 0.57 -8.10 19.45
C ASN A 172 -0.62 -9.05 19.30
N ASP A 173 -1.85 -8.55 19.44
CA ASP A 173 -3.07 -9.37 19.32
C ASP A 173 -3.30 -9.79 17.86
N ASP A 174 -2.80 -9.01 16.89
CA ASP A 174 -2.87 -9.34 15.46
C ASP A 174 -1.91 -10.46 15.04
N LEU A 175 -0.89 -10.72 15.85
CA LEU A 175 0.20 -11.66 15.57
C LEU A 175 -0.03 -13.05 16.15
N SER A 176 -1.13 -13.24 16.86
CA SER A 176 -1.50 -14.48 17.60
C SER A 176 -2.22 -15.53 16.73
#